data_c60e37c682f7efccbdc774565679f531
#
_entry.id   c60e37c682f7efccbdc774565679f531
#
_cell.length_a   1.000
_cell.length_b   1.000
_cell.length_c   1.000
_cell.angle_alpha   90.00
_cell.angle_beta   90.00
_cell.angle_gamma   90.00
#
_symmetry.space_group_name_H-M   'P 1'
#
loop_
_entity.id
_entity.type
_entity.pdbx_description
1 polymer ?
#
loop_
_entity_poly.entity_id
_entity_poly.type
_entity_poly.pdbx_seq_one_letter_code
_entity_poly.pdbx_strand_id
1 'polypeptide(L)'
;MNKSEVCGLIHEIGIIPAVKVSSAEDAHFAADSVSRGGIPIVEITTTVPEAVRLISHLVQHHPKLVVGAGTVWSIEMAGKCVDAGAHFLTSPGLNRQIFEFAAKKEIALLPGALTPTEVIEAWELGSDFVKVFPCAQVGGDKYIKALKTELPHILLVAAGGVTQHTAGSFILAGATAIGVGTELIPAEAIKHRETERIQELAQRFLGAVRDARERLTPLKERAKTTKTDFLRLDKSASNN
;
A
#
# COMPACT_ATOMS: atom_id res chain seq x y z
N MET A 1 4.30 -1.86 -17.35
CA MET A 1 4.02 -0.59 -16.65
C MET A 1 5.33 -0.02 -16.11
N ASN A 2 5.50 1.30 -16.18
CA ASN A 2 6.63 1.99 -15.56
C ASN A 2 6.35 2.30 -14.07
N LYS A 3 7.38 2.70 -13.33
CA LYS A 3 7.31 3.01 -11.90
C LYS A 3 6.21 4.03 -11.55
N SER A 4 6.10 5.12 -12.34
CA SER A 4 5.12 6.18 -12.08
C SER A 4 3.68 5.69 -12.25
N GLU A 5 3.41 4.84 -13.25
CA GLU A 5 2.10 4.23 -13.47
C GLU A 5 1.71 3.29 -12.31
N VAL A 6 2.68 2.51 -11.80
CA VAL A 6 2.47 1.64 -10.64
C VAL A 6 2.15 2.46 -9.38
N CYS A 7 2.93 3.50 -9.10
CA CYS A 7 2.68 4.41 -7.98
C CYS A 7 1.33 5.13 -8.10
N GLY A 8 0.98 5.58 -9.31
CA GLY A 8 -0.32 6.18 -9.62
C GLY A 8 -1.48 5.24 -9.29
N LEU A 9 -1.39 3.99 -9.73
CA LEU A 9 -2.41 2.98 -9.47
C LEU A 9 -2.52 2.63 -7.97
N ILE A 10 -1.40 2.48 -7.26
CA ILE A 10 -1.41 2.28 -5.81
C ILE A 10 -2.11 3.45 -5.11
N HIS A 11 -1.80 4.68 -5.51
CA HIS A 11 -2.44 5.87 -4.97
C HIS A 11 -3.94 5.90 -5.29
N GLU A 12 -4.34 5.57 -6.52
CA GLU A 12 -5.73 5.57 -6.97
C GLU A 12 -6.57 4.51 -6.24
N ILE A 13 -6.14 3.28 -6.23
CA ILE A 13 -6.88 2.16 -5.61
C ILE A 13 -6.85 2.27 -4.09
N GLY A 14 -5.71 2.63 -3.50
CA GLY A 14 -5.55 2.80 -2.06
C GLY A 14 -5.57 1.50 -1.25
N ILE A 15 -5.43 0.35 -1.90
CA ILE A 15 -5.41 -0.97 -1.25
C ILE A 15 -4.34 -1.83 -1.91
N ILE A 16 -3.52 -2.48 -1.07
CA ILE A 16 -2.54 -3.48 -1.49
C ILE A 16 -2.89 -4.79 -0.76
N PRO A 17 -3.57 -5.72 -1.43
CA PRO A 17 -3.81 -7.06 -0.90
C PRO A 17 -2.49 -7.83 -0.77
N ALA A 18 -2.18 -8.28 0.45
CA ALA A 18 -1.00 -9.08 0.75
C ALA A 18 -1.35 -10.57 0.81
N VAL A 19 -0.94 -11.33 -0.19
CA VAL A 19 -1.15 -12.77 -0.27
C VAL A 19 -0.07 -13.47 0.53
N LYS A 20 -0.49 -14.07 1.66
CA LYS A 20 0.36 -14.83 2.56
C LYS A 20 -0.34 -16.15 2.90
N VAL A 21 -0.08 -17.17 2.11
CA VAL A 21 -0.72 -18.49 2.19
C VAL A 21 0.34 -19.60 2.11
N SER A 22 -0.07 -20.85 2.30
CA SER A 22 0.82 -21.99 2.47
C SER A 22 1.27 -22.66 1.17
N SER A 23 0.67 -22.33 0.03
CA SER A 23 1.03 -22.91 -1.27
C SER A 23 0.95 -21.89 -2.41
N ALA A 24 1.65 -22.15 -3.49
CA ALA A 24 1.59 -21.32 -4.72
C ALA A 24 0.21 -21.42 -5.38
N GLU A 25 -0.45 -22.56 -5.30
CA GLU A 25 -1.82 -22.76 -5.81
C GLU A 25 -2.83 -21.88 -5.07
N ASP A 26 -2.77 -21.86 -3.73
CA ASP A 26 -3.61 -20.99 -2.91
C ASP A 26 -3.34 -19.50 -3.20
N ALA A 27 -2.07 -19.16 -3.41
CA ALA A 27 -1.71 -17.79 -3.72
C ALA A 27 -2.20 -17.36 -5.11
N HIS A 28 -2.14 -18.24 -6.11
CA HIS A 28 -2.74 -17.99 -7.42
C HIS A 28 -4.25 -17.78 -7.31
N PHE A 29 -4.94 -18.68 -6.60
CA PHE A 29 -6.38 -18.60 -6.34
C PHE A 29 -6.76 -17.28 -5.65
N ALA A 30 -6.00 -16.88 -4.62
CA ALA A 30 -6.22 -15.63 -3.92
C ALA A 30 -6.05 -14.41 -4.84
N ALA A 31 -4.96 -14.37 -5.63
CA ALA A 31 -4.67 -13.28 -6.55
C ALA A 31 -5.76 -13.12 -7.62
N ASP A 32 -6.21 -14.22 -8.22
CA ASP A 32 -7.30 -14.22 -9.21
C ASP A 32 -8.62 -13.74 -8.59
N SER A 33 -8.97 -14.26 -7.40
CA SER A 33 -10.21 -13.88 -6.69
C SER A 33 -10.22 -12.39 -6.32
N VAL A 34 -9.11 -11.85 -5.83
CA VAL A 34 -8.94 -10.43 -5.51
C VAL A 34 -9.06 -9.55 -6.76
N SER A 35 -8.40 -9.95 -7.84
CA SER A 35 -8.46 -9.24 -9.13
C SER A 35 -9.90 -9.19 -9.67
N ARG A 36 -10.63 -10.30 -9.64
CA ARG A 36 -12.06 -10.36 -10.03
C ARG A 36 -12.94 -9.54 -9.10
N GLY A 37 -12.54 -9.33 -7.85
CA GLY A 37 -13.21 -8.45 -6.90
C GLY A 37 -12.99 -6.95 -7.17
N GLY A 38 -12.21 -6.60 -8.21
CA GLY A 38 -12.01 -5.23 -8.67
C GLY A 38 -10.74 -4.55 -8.14
N ILE A 39 -9.83 -5.28 -7.48
CA ILE A 39 -8.53 -4.74 -7.04
C ILE A 39 -7.44 -5.21 -8.03
N PRO A 40 -6.94 -4.32 -8.93
CA PRO A 40 -5.96 -4.70 -9.95
C PRO A 40 -4.51 -4.70 -9.43
N ILE A 41 -4.33 -4.87 -8.14
CA ILE A 41 -3.02 -4.88 -7.45
C ILE A 41 -2.99 -6.08 -6.52
N VAL A 42 -1.84 -6.76 -6.44
CA VAL A 42 -1.60 -7.82 -5.46
C VAL A 42 -0.13 -7.85 -5.04
N GLU A 43 0.12 -8.05 -3.77
CA GLU A 43 1.45 -8.30 -3.20
C GLU A 43 1.59 -9.81 -2.92
N ILE A 44 2.48 -10.50 -3.62
CA ILE A 44 2.84 -11.89 -3.31
C ILE A 44 4.00 -11.86 -2.31
N THR A 45 3.77 -12.35 -1.09
CA THR A 45 4.84 -12.37 -0.09
C THR A 45 5.85 -13.46 -0.41
N THR A 46 7.15 -13.18 -0.25
CA THR A 46 8.24 -14.15 -0.52
C THR A 46 8.24 -15.33 0.44
N THR A 47 7.38 -15.32 1.46
CA THR A 47 7.12 -16.46 2.36
C THR A 47 6.21 -17.52 1.75
N VAL A 48 5.52 -17.21 0.66
CA VAL A 48 4.76 -18.20 -0.12
C VAL A 48 5.75 -19.13 -0.84
N PRO A 49 5.55 -20.46 -0.78
CA PRO A 49 6.36 -21.39 -1.57
C PRO A 49 6.35 -21.02 -3.06
N GLU A 50 7.49 -21.07 -3.71
CA GLU A 50 7.64 -20.74 -5.13
C GLU A 50 7.17 -19.32 -5.53
N ALA A 51 7.17 -18.35 -4.60
CA ALA A 51 6.67 -16.98 -4.84
C ALA A 51 7.24 -16.33 -6.10
N VAL A 52 8.53 -16.47 -6.36
CA VAL A 52 9.19 -15.90 -7.55
C VAL A 52 8.60 -16.47 -8.85
N ARG A 53 8.38 -17.78 -8.92
CA ARG A 53 7.76 -18.44 -10.06
C ARG A 53 6.30 -18.01 -10.25
N LEU A 54 5.57 -17.88 -9.13
CA LEU A 54 4.18 -17.39 -9.16
C LEU A 54 4.11 -15.93 -9.65
N ILE A 55 5.00 -15.05 -9.19
CA ILE A 55 5.08 -13.66 -9.68
C ILE A 55 5.25 -13.66 -11.19
N SER A 56 6.22 -14.42 -11.73
CA SER A 56 6.44 -14.53 -13.18
C SER A 56 5.20 -15.04 -13.92
N HIS A 57 4.54 -16.06 -13.38
CA HIS A 57 3.31 -16.59 -13.96
C HIS A 57 2.18 -15.56 -14.00
N LEU A 58 1.93 -14.87 -12.88
CA LEU A 58 0.86 -13.86 -12.80
C LEU A 58 1.13 -12.69 -13.75
N VAL A 59 2.36 -12.18 -13.81
CA VAL A 59 2.73 -11.09 -14.72
C VAL A 59 2.52 -11.47 -16.19
N GLN A 60 2.83 -12.70 -16.58
CA GLN A 60 2.68 -13.16 -17.96
C GLN A 60 1.22 -13.41 -18.35
N HIS A 61 0.39 -13.95 -17.44
CA HIS A 61 -0.96 -14.39 -17.76
C HIS A 61 -2.07 -13.41 -17.34
N HIS A 62 -1.74 -12.42 -16.48
CA HIS A 62 -2.68 -11.40 -16.03
C HIS A 62 -2.17 -9.98 -16.32
N PRO A 63 -2.11 -9.54 -17.60
CA PRO A 63 -1.46 -8.29 -17.99
C PRO A 63 -2.07 -7.02 -17.43
N LYS A 64 -3.27 -7.10 -16.84
CA LYS A 64 -3.95 -6.00 -16.15
C LYS A 64 -3.70 -5.98 -14.64
N LEU A 65 -3.06 -7.02 -14.09
CA LEU A 65 -2.78 -7.14 -12.67
C LEU A 65 -1.38 -6.58 -12.36
N VAL A 66 -1.30 -5.62 -11.47
CA VAL A 66 -0.04 -5.12 -10.91
C VAL A 66 0.40 -6.07 -9.80
N VAL A 67 1.45 -6.82 -10.04
CA VAL A 67 1.98 -7.82 -9.12
C VAL A 67 3.22 -7.28 -8.43
N GLY A 68 3.18 -7.16 -7.11
CA GLY A 68 4.34 -6.81 -6.29
C GLY A 68 4.91 -8.00 -5.54
N ALA A 69 6.15 -7.87 -5.10
CA ALA A 69 6.78 -8.82 -4.19
C ALA A 69 6.84 -8.24 -2.78
N GLY A 70 6.31 -8.98 -1.81
CA GLY A 70 6.28 -8.60 -0.40
C GLY A 70 7.24 -9.38 0.47
N THR A 71 7.55 -8.81 1.65
CA THR A 71 8.48 -9.40 2.62
C THR A 71 9.89 -9.56 2.03
N VAL A 72 10.29 -8.63 1.15
CA VAL A 72 11.62 -8.60 0.53
C VAL A 72 12.58 -7.92 1.50
N TRP A 73 13.54 -8.67 2.07
CA TRP A 73 14.49 -8.15 3.07
C TRP A 73 15.96 -8.32 2.65
N SER A 74 16.24 -8.96 1.50
CA SER A 74 17.60 -9.11 0.95
C SER A 74 17.65 -8.66 -0.51
N ILE A 75 18.82 -8.17 -0.92
CA ILE A 75 19.08 -7.74 -2.30
C ILE A 75 18.97 -8.91 -3.29
N GLU A 76 19.37 -10.11 -2.88
CA GLU A 76 19.25 -11.32 -3.69
C GLU A 76 17.77 -11.62 -4.02
N MET A 77 16.90 -11.56 -3.00
CA MET A 77 15.48 -11.79 -3.20
C MET A 77 14.84 -10.66 -4.02
N ALA A 78 15.26 -9.40 -3.80
CA ALA A 78 14.82 -8.27 -4.62
C ALA A 78 15.15 -8.50 -6.09
N GLY A 79 16.38 -8.93 -6.40
CA GLY A 79 16.80 -9.26 -7.75
C GLY A 79 15.94 -10.34 -8.39
N LYS A 80 15.75 -11.47 -7.71
CA LYS A 80 14.91 -12.58 -8.20
C LYS A 80 13.48 -12.15 -8.49
N CYS A 81 12.87 -11.33 -7.63
CA CYS A 81 11.50 -10.85 -7.80
C CYS A 81 11.39 -9.87 -8.99
N VAL A 82 12.34 -8.96 -9.14
CA VAL A 82 12.36 -8.01 -10.27
C VAL A 82 12.60 -8.72 -11.58
N ASP A 83 13.53 -9.67 -11.63
CA ASP A 83 13.80 -10.48 -12.83
C ASP A 83 12.58 -11.37 -13.21
N ALA A 84 11.74 -11.72 -12.20
CA ALA A 84 10.45 -12.39 -12.42
C ALA A 84 9.35 -11.44 -12.92
N GLY A 85 9.60 -10.13 -12.98
CA GLY A 85 8.67 -9.14 -13.48
C GLY A 85 7.84 -8.43 -12.40
N ALA A 86 8.20 -8.51 -11.11
CA ALA A 86 7.51 -7.77 -10.06
C ALA A 86 7.49 -6.27 -10.38
N HIS A 87 6.33 -5.63 -10.26
CA HIS A 87 6.12 -4.21 -10.55
C HIS A 87 6.47 -3.29 -9.38
N PHE A 88 6.47 -3.81 -8.16
CA PHE A 88 6.88 -3.09 -6.94
C PHE A 88 7.42 -4.06 -5.90
N LEU A 89 8.17 -3.51 -4.95
CA LEU A 89 8.71 -4.25 -3.80
C LEU A 89 8.18 -3.67 -2.50
N THR A 90 7.85 -4.53 -1.55
CA THR A 90 7.63 -4.14 -0.16
C THR A 90 8.55 -4.92 0.78
N SER A 91 8.99 -4.28 1.84
CA SER A 91 9.82 -4.91 2.87
C SER A 91 9.22 -4.72 4.27
N PRO A 92 9.58 -5.56 5.25
CA PRO A 92 9.14 -5.38 6.63
C PRO A 92 9.89 -4.28 7.38
N GLY A 93 11.02 -3.82 6.86
CA GLY A 93 11.89 -2.81 7.46
C GLY A 93 12.82 -2.18 6.43
N LEU A 94 13.79 -1.37 6.90
CA LEU A 94 14.74 -0.66 6.07
C LEU A 94 15.93 -1.55 5.68
N ASN A 95 16.34 -1.48 4.41
CA ASN A 95 17.59 -2.03 3.92
C ASN A 95 18.15 -1.15 2.80
N ARG A 96 19.23 -0.40 3.06
CA ARG A 96 19.82 0.58 2.12
C ARG A 96 20.20 -0.04 0.78
N GLN A 97 20.68 -1.28 0.74
CA GLN A 97 21.03 -1.95 -0.50
C GLN A 97 19.80 -2.16 -1.41
N ILE A 98 18.62 -2.41 -0.82
CA ILE A 98 17.37 -2.54 -1.58
C ILE A 98 16.95 -1.18 -2.15
N PHE A 99 17.17 -0.06 -1.44
CA PHE A 99 16.89 1.27 -1.97
C PHE A 99 17.76 1.60 -3.20
N GLU A 100 19.08 1.38 -3.10
CA GLU A 100 20.00 1.59 -4.21
C GLU A 100 19.64 0.70 -5.41
N PHE A 101 19.29 -0.55 -5.15
CA PHE A 101 18.85 -1.48 -6.18
C PHE A 101 17.54 -1.03 -6.84
N ALA A 102 16.53 -0.66 -6.05
CA ALA A 102 15.23 -0.22 -6.55
C ALA A 102 15.35 1.06 -7.37
N ALA A 103 16.17 2.02 -6.93
CA ALA A 103 16.46 3.24 -7.68
C ALA A 103 17.12 2.93 -9.03
N LYS A 104 18.13 2.05 -9.05
CA LYS A 104 18.83 1.64 -10.29
C LYS A 104 17.93 0.89 -11.26
N LYS A 105 16.97 0.12 -10.76
CA LYS A 105 16.04 -0.66 -11.56
C LYS A 105 14.75 0.09 -11.91
N GLU A 106 14.60 1.32 -11.42
CA GLU A 106 13.39 2.14 -11.57
C GLU A 106 12.11 1.41 -11.13
N ILE A 107 12.20 0.62 -10.02
CA ILE A 107 11.07 -0.11 -9.47
C ILE A 107 10.50 0.61 -8.25
N ALA A 108 9.17 0.59 -8.08
CA ALA A 108 8.52 1.19 -6.92
C ALA A 108 8.89 0.43 -5.64
N LEU A 109 9.28 1.17 -4.58
CA LEU A 109 9.69 0.61 -3.29
C LEU A 109 8.83 1.17 -2.15
N LEU A 110 8.28 0.26 -1.35
CA LEU A 110 7.49 0.53 -0.14
C LEU A 110 8.15 -0.13 1.08
N PRO A 111 9.22 0.47 1.64
CA PRO A 111 9.93 -0.09 2.78
C PRO A 111 9.09 0.00 4.05
N GLY A 112 9.28 -0.97 4.94
CA GLY A 112 8.69 -0.97 6.28
C GLY A 112 9.39 0.00 7.20
N ALA A 113 8.61 0.72 8.02
CA ALA A 113 9.05 1.59 9.09
C ALA A 113 8.01 1.56 10.20
N LEU A 114 8.44 1.79 11.44
CA LEU A 114 7.52 1.83 12.56
C LEU A 114 7.63 3.13 13.35
N THR A 115 8.83 3.69 13.52
CA THR A 115 9.08 4.93 14.27
C THR A 115 9.15 6.15 13.35
N PRO A 116 8.93 7.39 13.86
CA PRO A 116 9.09 8.60 13.06
C PRO A 116 10.48 8.70 12.40
N THR A 117 11.55 8.31 13.11
CA THR A 117 12.92 8.31 12.59
C THR A 117 13.05 7.40 11.37
N GLU A 118 12.53 6.17 11.46
CA GLU A 118 12.54 5.22 10.33
C GLU A 118 11.69 5.72 9.15
N VAL A 119 10.54 6.36 9.43
CA VAL A 119 9.69 6.93 8.39
C VAL A 119 10.41 8.06 7.64
N ILE A 120 11.10 8.95 8.36
CA ILE A 120 11.89 10.03 7.76
C ILE A 120 13.04 9.44 6.95
N GLU A 121 13.81 8.51 7.53
CA GLU A 121 14.94 7.86 6.85
C GLU A 121 14.49 7.16 5.56
N ALA A 122 13.39 6.41 5.60
CA ALA A 122 12.83 5.75 4.42
C ALA A 122 12.50 6.76 3.31
N TRP A 123 11.89 7.88 3.68
CA TRP A 123 11.50 8.91 2.73
C TRP A 123 12.72 9.61 2.12
N GLU A 124 13.70 9.99 2.94
CA GLU A 124 14.95 10.62 2.50
C GLU A 124 15.80 9.73 1.60
N LEU A 125 15.74 8.41 1.79
CA LEU A 125 16.36 7.43 0.91
C LEU A 125 15.64 7.28 -0.44
N GLY A 126 14.51 7.97 -0.66
CA GLY A 126 13.82 8.01 -1.94
C GLY A 126 12.76 6.92 -2.13
N SER A 127 12.12 6.46 -1.04
CA SER A 127 10.96 5.57 -1.18
C SER A 127 9.79 6.26 -1.86
N ASP A 128 8.99 5.50 -2.59
CA ASP A 128 7.78 6.02 -3.23
C ASP A 128 6.62 6.13 -2.24
N PHE A 129 6.57 5.22 -1.30
CA PHE A 129 5.66 5.18 -0.14
C PHE A 129 6.43 4.61 1.04
N VAL A 130 6.00 4.93 2.27
CA VAL A 130 6.52 4.29 3.49
C VAL A 130 5.45 3.42 4.11
N LYS A 131 5.72 2.12 4.23
CA LYS A 131 4.82 1.14 4.83
C LYS A 131 4.97 1.16 6.34
N VAL A 132 3.99 1.71 7.07
CA VAL A 132 3.96 1.66 8.53
C VAL A 132 3.51 0.27 8.97
N PHE A 133 4.43 -0.52 9.54
CA PHE A 133 4.20 -1.93 9.86
C PHE A 133 4.95 -2.37 11.13
N PRO A 134 4.23 -3.08 12.05
CA PRO A 134 2.79 -3.40 12.09
C PRO A 134 2.00 -2.26 12.76
N CYS A 135 1.11 -1.56 12.05
CA CYS A 135 0.53 -0.30 12.51
C CYS A 135 -0.56 -0.46 13.61
N ALA A 136 -1.36 -1.52 13.58
CA ALA A 136 -2.43 -1.71 14.56
C ALA A 136 -1.88 -1.88 15.99
N GLN A 137 -0.73 -2.52 16.14
CA GLN A 137 -0.09 -2.81 17.43
C GLN A 137 0.45 -1.55 18.14
N VAL A 138 0.65 -0.46 17.39
CA VAL A 138 1.21 0.79 17.94
C VAL A 138 0.20 1.94 18.00
N GLY A 139 -1.09 1.61 17.87
CA GLY A 139 -2.17 2.60 18.03
C GLY A 139 -3.03 2.83 16.78
N GLY A 140 -2.80 2.08 15.70
CA GLY A 140 -3.66 2.04 14.53
C GLY A 140 -3.76 3.40 13.81
N ASP A 141 -4.99 3.81 13.51
CA ASP A 141 -5.29 5.06 12.82
C ASP A 141 -4.84 6.30 13.60
N LYS A 142 -4.87 6.27 14.94
CA LYS A 142 -4.37 7.36 15.77
C LYS A 142 -2.87 7.56 15.60
N TYR A 143 -2.12 6.46 15.46
CA TYR A 143 -0.69 6.53 15.20
C TYR A 143 -0.39 7.10 13.80
N ILE A 144 -1.10 6.64 12.79
CA ILE A 144 -1.01 7.21 11.42
C ILE A 144 -1.33 8.70 11.44
N LYS A 145 -2.38 9.11 12.18
CA LYS A 145 -2.75 10.52 12.33
C LYS A 145 -1.63 11.35 12.95
N ALA A 146 -0.99 10.83 14.00
CA ALA A 146 0.14 11.50 14.67
C ALA A 146 1.32 11.68 13.69
N LEU A 147 1.72 10.62 12.98
CA LEU A 147 2.76 10.71 11.94
C LEU A 147 2.41 11.74 10.85
N LYS A 148 1.17 11.74 10.35
CA LYS A 148 0.73 12.67 9.29
C LYS A 148 0.61 14.11 9.75
N THR A 149 0.45 14.36 11.04
CA THR A 149 0.47 15.72 11.60
C THR A 149 1.85 16.34 11.48
N GLU A 150 2.90 15.59 11.80
CA GLU A 150 4.30 16.04 11.74
C GLU A 150 4.92 15.91 10.33
N LEU A 151 4.50 14.88 9.59
CA LEU A 151 5.07 14.49 8.29
C LEU A 151 4.00 14.48 7.19
N PRO A 152 3.33 15.62 6.91
CA PRO A 152 2.17 15.68 6.02
C PRO A 152 2.47 15.31 4.56
N HIS A 153 3.72 15.48 4.11
CA HIS A 153 4.16 15.22 2.74
C HIS A 153 4.51 13.75 2.46
N ILE A 154 4.80 12.96 3.51
CA ILE A 154 5.19 11.55 3.33
C ILE A 154 3.97 10.70 2.99
N LEU A 155 4.08 9.89 1.94
CA LEU A 155 3.03 8.98 1.50
C LEU A 155 3.09 7.69 2.33
N LEU A 156 2.13 7.50 3.24
CA LEU A 156 2.10 6.35 4.15
C LEU A 156 1.17 5.26 3.65
N VAL A 157 1.62 4.01 3.73
CA VAL A 157 0.80 2.80 3.60
C VAL A 157 0.62 2.17 4.96
N ALA A 158 -0.59 2.17 5.51
CA ALA A 158 -0.86 1.53 6.79
C ALA A 158 -1.04 0.02 6.60
N ALA A 159 -0.20 -0.79 7.24
CA ALA A 159 -0.24 -2.25 7.13
C ALA A 159 -0.04 -2.96 8.48
N GLY A 160 -0.56 -4.20 8.57
CA GLY A 160 -0.52 -5.00 9.80
C GLY A 160 -1.68 -4.68 10.75
N GLY A 161 -2.70 -5.55 10.70
CA GLY A 161 -3.90 -5.45 11.53
C GLY A 161 -4.99 -4.52 10.99
N VAL A 162 -4.96 -4.19 9.72
CA VAL A 162 -6.06 -3.47 9.06
C VAL A 162 -7.23 -4.41 8.85
N THR A 163 -8.42 -4.02 9.34
CA THR A 163 -9.67 -4.76 9.21
C THR A 163 -10.69 -3.99 8.35
N GLN A 164 -11.82 -4.62 7.98
CA GLN A 164 -12.91 -3.92 7.30
C GLN A 164 -13.42 -2.72 8.09
N HIS A 165 -13.48 -2.82 9.42
CA HIS A 165 -13.96 -1.76 10.31
C HIS A 165 -12.98 -0.59 10.43
N THR A 166 -11.68 -0.84 10.28
CA THR A 166 -10.63 0.17 10.45
C THR A 166 -10.11 0.74 9.14
N ALA A 167 -10.38 0.11 8.01
CA ALA A 167 -9.89 0.51 6.69
C ALA A 167 -10.15 2.00 6.38
N GLY A 168 -11.41 2.45 6.53
CA GLY A 168 -11.78 3.84 6.33
C GLY A 168 -11.11 4.79 7.32
N SER A 169 -10.94 4.38 8.59
CA SER A 169 -10.28 5.20 9.62
C SER A 169 -8.81 5.45 9.31
N PHE A 170 -8.08 4.48 8.76
CA PHE A 170 -6.70 4.66 8.32
C PHE A 170 -6.58 5.69 7.20
N ILE A 171 -7.48 5.65 6.22
CA ILE A 171 -7.52 6.64 5.12
C ILE A 171 -7.88 8.02 5.66
N LEU A 172 -8.87 8.14 6.55
CA LEU A 172 -9.23 9.40 7.21
C LEU A 172 -8.08 9.96 8.07
N ALA A 173 -7.26 9.10 8.65
CA ALA A 173 -6.06 9.49 9.38
C ALA A 173 -4.93 10.01 8.48
N GLY A 174 -5.04 9.87 7.16
CA GLY A 174 -4.10 10.37 6.17
C GLY A 174 -3.21 9.31 5.53
N ALA A 175 -3.47 8.01 5.74
CA ALA A 175 -2.82 6.98 4.95
C ALA A 175 -3.20 7.13 3.47
N THR A 176 -2.22 7.00 2.58
CA THR A 176 -2.42 7.02 1.13
C THR A 176 -3.05 5.73 0.65
N ALA A 177 -2.62 4.62 1.23
CA ALA A 177 -3.15 3.28 0.98
C ALA A 177 -3.10 2.42 2.24
N ILE A 178 -3.76 1.28 2.18
CA ILE A 178 -3.76 0.25 3.22
C ILE A 178 -3.22 -1.07 2.67
N GLY A 179 -2.41 -1.77 3.46
CA GLY A 179 -1.98 -3.14 3.20
C GLY A 179 -2.85 -4.12 3.97
N VAL A 180 -3.56 -5.01 3.27
CA VAL A 180 -4.55 -5.92 3.87
C VAL A 180 -4.20 -7.37 3.55
N GLY A 181 -4.08 -8.22 4.57
CA GLY A 181 -3.81 -9.65 4.44
C GLY A 181 -5.05 -10.50 4.70
N THR A 182 -5.06 -11.21 5.82
CA THR A 182 -6.04 -12.23 6.19
C THR A 182 -7.49 -11.75 6.29
N GLU A 183 -7.71 -10.47 6.54
CA GLU A 183 -9.05 -9.87 6.58
C GLU A 183 -9.70 -9.81 5.19
N LEU A 184 -8.90 -9.70 4.13
CA LEU A 184 -9.37 -9.70 2.74
C LEU A 184 -9.25 -11.09 2.13
N ILE A 185 -8.26 -11.87 2.57
CA ILE A 185 -7.96 -13.23 2.08
C ILE A 185 -8.02 -14.19 3.28
N PRO A 186 -9.23 -14.54 3.78
CA PRO A 186 -9.37 -15.41 4.94
C PRO A 186 -8.92 -16.85 4.63
N ALA A 187 -8.23 -17.49 5.56
CA ALA A 187 -7.76 -18.87 5.40
C ALA A 187 -8.89 -19.86 5.07
N GLU A 188 -10.05 -19.69 5.68
CA GLU A 188 -11.22 -20.55 5.39
C GLU A 188 -11.74 -20.36 3.95
N ALA A 189 -11.73 -19.11 3.43
CA ALA A 189 -12.13 -18.86 2.05
C ALA A 189 -11.15 -19.47 1.04
N ILE A 190 -9.86 -19.50 1.36
CA ILE A 190 -8.83 -20.19 0.57
C ILE A 190 -9.07 -21.70 0.59
N LYS A 191 -9.22 -22.28 1.78
CA LYS A 191 -9.42 -23.72 1.99
C LYS A 191 -10.66 -24.27 1.24
N HIS A 192 -11.73 -23.49 1.23
CA HIS A 192 -13.00 -23.91 0.60
C HIS A 192 -13.20 -23.34 -0.81
N ARG A 193 -12.18 -22.67 -1.38
CA ARG A 193 -12.23 -22.05 -2.72
C ARG A 193 -13.43 -21.10 -2.90
N GLU A 194 -13.74 -20.32 -1.86
CA GLU A 194 -14.86 -19.36 -1.83
C GLU A 194 -14.49 -18.05 -2.58
N THR A 195 -14.47 -18.11 -3.91
CA THR A 195 -14.12 -16.96 -4.77
C THR A 195 -15.03 -15.77 -4.51
N GLU A 196 -16.34 -15.99 -4.45
CA GLU A 196 -17.34 -14.95 -4.25
C GLU A 196 -17.12 -14.20 -2.92
N ARG A 197 -16.75 -14.92 -1.87
CA ARG A 197 -16.46 -14.33 -0.56
C ARG A 197 -15.25 -13.37 -0.62
N ILE A 198 -14.18 -13.77 -1.30
CA ILE A 198 -13.01 -12.90 -1.46
C ILE A 198 -13.35 -11.67 -2.33
N GLN A 199 -14.14 -11.86 -3.39
CA GLN A 199 -14.61 -10.76 -4.24
C GLN A 199 -15.47 -9.77 -3.44
N GLU A 200 -16.41 -10.26 -2.65
CA GLU A 200 -17.25 -9.42 -1.79
C GLU A 200 -16.41 -8.63 -0.77
N LEU A 201 -15.43 -9.27 -0.14
CA LEU A 201 -14.49 -8.61 0.76
C LEU A 201 -13.70 -7.52 0.04
N ALA A 202 -13.18 -7.79 -1.15
CA ALA A 202 -12.48 -6.81 -1.96
C ALA A 202 -13.36 -5.58 -2.27
N GLN A 203 -14.61 -5.78 -2.66
CA GLN A 203 -15.56 -4.70 -2.92
C GLN A 203 -15.88 -3.89 -1.66
N ARG A 204 -16.03 -4.54 -0.50
CA ARG A 204 -16.24 -3.85 0.78
C ARG A 204 -15.06 -2.97 1.16
N PHE A 205 -13.82 -3.47 1.00
CA PHE A 205 -12.63 -2.67 1.24
C PHE A 205 -12.51 -1.48 0.27
N LEU A 206 -12.79 -1.70 -1.03
CA LEU A 206 -12.82 -0.63 -2.02
C LEU A 206 -13.86 0.44 -1.65
N GLY A 207 -15.07 0.02 -1.25
CA GLY A 207 -16.11 0.92 -0.75
C GLY A 207 -15.63 1.73 0.45
N ALA A 208 -15.04 1.10 1.46
CA ALA A 208 -14.55 1.79 2.67
C ALA A 208 -13.47 2.84 2.35
N VAL A 209 -12.55 2.55 1.41
CA VAL A 209 -11.51 3.51 0.96
C VAL A 209 -12.13 4.67 0.20
N ARG A 210 -13.04 4.40 -0.75
CA ARG A 210 -13.75 5.42 -1.52
C ARG A 210 -14.54 6.36 -0.62
N ASP A 211 -15.38 5.82 0.24
CA ASP A 211 -16.24 6.59 1.15
C ASP A 211 -15.41 7.48 2.10
N ALA A 212 -14.26 6.96 2.58
CA ALA A 212 -13.34 7.74 3.39
C ALA A 212 -12.71 8.90 2.61
N ARG A 213 -12.33 8.69 1.36
CA ARG A 213 -11.76 9.73 0.48
C ARG A 213 -12.78 10.80 0.11
N GLU A 214 -14.01 10.42 -0.17
CA GLU A 214 -15.11 11.36 -0.43
C GLU A 214 -15.34 12.28 0.78
N ARG A 215 -15.25 11.76 1.99
CA ARG A 215 -15.35 12.57 3.23
C ARG A 215 -14.16 13.53 3.43
N LEU A 216 -12.99 13.23 2.90
CA LEU A 216 -11.80 14.10 2.98
C LEU A 216 -11.83 15.26 1.96
N THR A 217 -12.51 15.10 0.84
CA THR A 217 -12.54 16.10 -0.24
C THR A 217 -13.12 17.44 0.20
N PRO A 218 -14.28 17.51 0.86
CA PRO A 218 -14.85 18.78 1.34
C PRO A 218 -13.96 19.47 2.39
N LEU A 219 -13.26 18.70 3.22
CA LEU A 219 -12.35 19.24 4.24
C LEU A 219 -11.11 19.88 3.62
N LYS A 220 -10.56 19.28 2.55
CA LYS A 220 -9.43 19.85 1.80
C LYS A 220 -9.81 21.12 1.07
N GLU A 221 -11.01 21.21 0.52
CA GLU A 221 -11.52 22.42 -0.13
C GLU A 221 -11.71 23.57 0.87
N ARG A 222 -12.31 23.30 2.02
CA ARG A 222 -12.44 24.29 3.13
C ARG A 222 -11.09 24.79 3.62
N ALA A 223 -10.10 23.91 3.79
CA ALA A 223 -8.75 24.30 4.23
C ALA A 223 -8.01 25.16 3.19
N LYS A 224 -8.22 24.94 1.88
CA LYS A 224 -7.69 25.80 0.83
C LYS A 224 -8.30 27.20 0.85
N THR A 225 -9.62 27.29 1.02
CA THR A 225 -10.36 28.56 1.11
C THR A 225 -9.87 29.38 2.30
N THR A 226 -9.78 28.79 3.48
CA THR A 226 -9.30 29.46 4.71
C THR A 226 -7.87 30.01 4.55
N LYS A 227 -6.95 29.23 3.91
CA LYS A 227 -5.58 29.67 3.67
C LYS A 227 -5.51 30.84 2.67
N THR A 228 -6.39 30.85 1.68
CA THR A 228 -6.47 31.95 0.69
C THR A 228 -7.01 33.21 1.34
N ASP A 229 -7.97 33.11 2.26
CA ASP A 229 -8.53 34.23 2.99
C ASP A 229 -7.53 34.84 3.97
N PHE A 230 -6.73 34.01 4.67
CA PHE A 230 -5.64 34.49 5.53
C PHE A 230 -4.58 35.28 4.75
N LEU A 231 -4.16 34.77 3.58
CA LEU A 231 -3.18 35.44 2.71
C LEU A 231 -3.71 36.75 2.10
N ARG A 232 -5.02 36.92 1.97
CA ARG A 232 -5.64 38.18 1.55
C ARG A 232 -5.69 39.23 2.66
N LEU A 233 -5.93 38.82 3.91
CA LEU A 233 -5.94 39.70 5.06
C LEU A 233 -4.53 40.27 5.35
N ASP A 234 -3.49 39.47 5.22
CA ASP A 234 -2.09 39.89 5.43
C ASP A 234 -1.64 40.93 4.39
N LYS A 235 -2.10 40.84 3.14
CA LYS A 235 -1.83 41.80 2.08
C LYS A 235 -2.60 43.11 2.24
N SER A 236 -3.72 43.14 2.92
CA SER A 236 -4.49 44.34 3.19
C SER A 236 -3.93 45.14 4.40
N ALA A 237 -3.24 44.46 5.34
CA ALA A 237 -2.60 45.07 6.48
C ALA A 237 -1.23 45.72 6.18
N SER A 238 -0.61 45.37 5.05
CA SER A 238 0.69 45.92 4.63
C SER A 238 0.60 47.13 3.69
N ASN A 239 -0.62 47.59 3.37
CA ASN A 239 -0.84 48.74 2.47
C ASN A 239 -1.50 49.96 3.15
N ASN A 240 -1.42 50.06 4.50
CA ASN A 240 -1.82 51.25 5.24
C ASN A 240 -0.63 51.89 5.98
#